data_9176b3c1a838daac1e8342b94a5dedcc
#
_entry.id   9176b3c1a838daac1e8342b94a5dedcc
#
_cell.length_a   1.000
_cell.length_b   1.000
_cell.length_c   1.000
_cell.angle_alpha   90.00
_cell.angle_beta   90.00
_cell.angle_gamma   90.00
#
_symmetry.space_group_name_H-M   'P 1'
#
loop_
_entity.id
_entity.type
_entity.pdbx_description
1 polymer ?
#
loop_
_entity_poly.entity_id
_entity_poly.type
_entity_poly.pdbx_seq_one_letter_code
_entity_poly.pdbx_strand_id
1 'polypeptide(L)'
;MLIYCIILLDILLVFCEGGIILKKKNTCNVYQKHLDLDKRIKIEKGIENNWTFAKIAKEINKSPRTISYEILKNRNVEHCLSWVGKFKTCDKTLKPPYVCNNCPSRKGCRKTRYYYYAEDAQGKYEKLRSESRKGIDMSSTEFKYLNDTVSKEIKNGHSFSMIIRNHKNEFPVGKRTLYNYVENGYLDIINLDLPRKVRYKKRKHNNSNHPKKDTKIRINRTYEDFKDYVKNYNDNNFNINIVEMDTVEGIKGESLLLTLLWRSSNFMLAFKIENKEADSVNFFFNYMKGYLGYEKFHELFPIILTDNGVEFSKPDEIEFNGYHVYKTKLFYCDPGHSEQKGKIENNHEYIRRFIPKGISFNDYTQGDINLMMNHINSVKRDSLSGCNPYELMINFLPKEIIEYFDIYEIKQDDIILKNKLFNYKKKR
;
A
#
# COMPACT_ATOMS: atom_id res chain seq x y z
N MET A 1 -21.81 1.96 35.29
CA MET A 1 -21.58 0.55 34.95
C MET A 1 -20.61 0.55 33.79
N LEU A 2 -19.32 0.31 34.15
CA LEU A 2 -18.15 0.49 33.28
C LEU A 2 -18.02 -0.69 32.33
N ILE A 3 -17.89 -0.43 31.02
CA ILE A 3 -17.43 -1.42 30.06
C ILE A 3 -16.00 -1.02 29.69
N TYR A 4 -15.05 -1.76 30.25
CA TYR A 4 -13.64 -1.72 29.88
C TYR A 4 -13.46 -2.35 28.51
N CYS A 5 -12.93 -1.61 27.55
CA CYS A 5 -12.40 -2.15 26.31
C CYS A 5 -10.89 -2.30 26.45
N ILE A 6 -10.44 -3.49 26.80
CA ILE A 6 -9.02 -3.89 26.78
C ILE A 6 -8.73 -4.41 25.37
N ILE A 7 -7.96 -3.67 24.61
CA ILE A 7 -7.30 -4.19 23.40
C ILE A 7 -5.93 -4.69 23.80
N LEU A 8 -5.85 -6.00 24.03
CA LEU A 8 -4.59 -6.75 24.07
C LEU A 8 -4.55 -7.69 22.87
N LEU A 9 -3.37 -7.78 22.29
CA LEU A 9 -2.93 -8.63 21.19
C LEU A 9 -3.50 -10.05 21.21
N ASP A 10 -3.77 -10.54 19.98
CA ASP A 10 -3.83 -11.97 19.63
C ASP A 10 -4.57 -12.90 20.58
N ILE A 11 -5.87 -13.09 20.37
CA ILE A 11 -6.66 -14.33 20.35
C ILE A 11 -8.14 -13.93 20.35
N LEU A 12 -8.77 -13.99 19.17
CA LEU A 12 -10.23 -13.97 19.08
C LEU A 12 -10.74 -15.37 19.44
N LEU A 13 -11.05 -15.58 20.72
CA LEU A 13 -11.89 -16.70 21.17
C LEU A 13 -13.34 -16.27 21.08
N VAL A 14 -14.00 -16.63 19.99
CA VAL A 14 -15.46 -16.60 19.91
C VAL A 14 -15.98 -17.84 20.62
N PHE A 15 -16.50 -17.69 21.82
CA PHE A 15 -17.32 -18.71 22.47
C PHE A 15 -18.69 -18.72 21.81
N CYS A 16 -18.95 -19.72 20.96
CA CYS A 16 -20.30 -20.19 20.65
C CYS A 16 -20.48 -21.52 21.34
N GLU A 17 -21.50 -21.62 22.16
CA GLU A 17 -21.96 -22.89 22.74
C GLU A 17 -22.30 -23.88 21.63
N GLY A 18 -21.70 -25.04 21.66
CA GLY A 18 -22.05 -26.17 20.77
C GLY A 18 -20.88 -26.72 19.97
N GLY A 19 -20.13 -27.68 20.58
CA GLY A 19 -19.40 -28.73 19.86
C GLY A 19 -18.11 -28.27 19.17
N ILE A 20 -16.97 -28.79 19.64
CA ILE A 20 -15.68 -28.70 18.96
C ILE A 20 -15.75 -29.44 17.62
N ILE A 21 -16.03 -28.72 16.55
CA ILE A 21 -15.81 -29.23 15.19
C ILE A 21 -14.32 -29.01 14.90
N LEU A 22 -13.52 -30.03 15.18
CA LEU A 22 -12.18 -30.15 14.62
C LEU A 22 -12.32 -30.14 13.09
N LYS A 23 -12.11 -29.00 12.43
CA LYS A 23 -11.87 -28.98 10.99
C LYS A 23 -10.70 -29.91 10.72
N LYS A 24 -10.98 -31.13 10.22
CA LYS A 24 -9.98 -31.98 9.60
C LYS A 24 -9.18 -31.08 8.66
N LYS A 25 -7.87 -30.86 8.96
CA LYS A 25 -6.93 -30.37 7.97
C LYS A 25 -7.13 -31.26 6.75
N ASN A 26 -7.62 -30.69 5.65
CA ASN A 26 -7.58 -31.35 4.37
C ASN A 26 -6.11 -31.68 4.13
N THR A 27 -5.72 -32.91 4.41
CA THR A 27 -4.45 -33.46 3.96
C THR A 27 -4.55 -33.43 2.44
N CYS A 28 -4.00 -32.38 1.83
CA CYS A 28 -3.89 -32.27 0.38
C CYS A 28 -3.20 -33.54 -0.12
N ASN A 29 -3.95 -34.36 -0.83
CA ASN A 29 -3.47 -35.65 -1.33
C ASN A 29 -2.17 -35.40 -2.07
N VAL A 30 -1.04 -35.90 -1.55
CA VAL A 30 0.31 -35.72 -2.09
C VAL A 30 0.37 -36.15 -3.58
N TYR A 31 -0.56 -37.00 -3.99
CA TYR A 31 -0.69 -37.49 -5.38
C TYR A 31 -1.21 -36.45 -6.38
N GLN A 32 -1.82 -35.34 -5.94
CA GLN A 32 -2.42 -34.35 -6.84
C GLN A 32 -1.50 -33.16 -7.21
N LYS A 33 -0.29 -33.09 -6.64
CA LYS A 33 0.65 -32.01 -7.01
C LYS A 33 1.18 -32.25 -8.43
N HIS A 34 1.23 -31.17 -9.22
CA HIS A 34 1.86 -31.18 -10.54
C HIS A 34 3.33 -31.62 -10.46
N LEU A 35 3.88 -32.10 -11.59
CA LEU A 35 5.31 -32.39 -11.69
C LEU A 35 6.09 -31.07 -11.65
N ASP A 36 7.13 -31.04 -10.84
CA ASP A 36 8.13 -29.98 -10.78
C ASP A 36 9.36 -30.36 -11.62
N LEU A 37 10.31 -29.45 -11.78
CA LEU A 37 11.52 -29.67 -12.55
C LEU A 37 12.34 -30.87 -12.03
N ASP A 38 12.46 -31.00 -10.71
CA ASP A 38 13.23 -32.08 -10.09
C ASP A 38 12.65 -33.46 -10.45
N LYS A 39 11.34 -33.60 -10.48
CA LYS A 39 10.68 -34.83 -10.89
C LYS A 39 10.84 -35.08 -12.38
N ARG A 40 10.82 -34.07 -13.23
CA ARG A 40 11.07 -34.18 -14.65
C ARG A 40 12.49 -34.62 -14.94
N ILE A 41 13.48 -34.08 -14.21
CA ILE A 41 14.89 -34.54 -14.29
C ILE A 41 15.01 -36.02 -13.89
N LYS A 42 14.31 -36.47 -12.84
CA LYS A 42 14.27 -37.88 -12.46
C LYS A 42 13.64 -38.77 -13.54
N ILE A 43 12.60 -38.28 -14.22
CA ILE A 43 11.99 -38.99 -15.37
C ILE A 43 13.03 -39.13 -16.51
N GLU A 44 13.71 -38.05 -16.89
CA GLU A 44 14.71 -38.02 -17.92
C GLU A 44 15.85 -38.99 -17.62
N LYS A 45 16.46 -38.91 -16.44
CA LYS A 45 17.50 -39.83 -15.96
C LYS A 45 17.03 -41.29 -15.93
N GLY A 46 15.77 -41.51 -15.50
CA GLY A 46 15.19 -42.85 -15.50
C GLY A 46 15.08 -43.43 -16.89
N ILE A 47 14.70 -42.62 -17.90
CA ILE A 47 14.66 -43.03 -19.32
C ILE A 47 16.07 -43.36 -19.82
N GLU A 48 17.06 -42.52 -19.54
CA GLU A 48 18.47 -42.72 -19.93
C GLU A 48 19.06 -44.01 -19.34
N ASN A 49 18.65 -44.37 -18.12
CA ASN A 49 19.07 -45.58 -17.42
C ASN A 49 18.19 -46.80 -17.73
N ASN A 50 17.32 -46.75 -18.74
CA ASN A 50 16.40 -47.83 -19.13
C ASN A 50 15.49 -48.33 -18.00
N TRP A 51 15.10 -47.45 -17.09
CA TRP A 51 14.15 -47.82 -16.03
C TRP A 51 12.74 -47.99 -16.57
N THR A 52 12.00 -48.93 -16.01
CA THR A 52 10.58 -49.08 -16.31
C THR A 52 9.79 -47.91 -15.75
N PHE A 53 8.66 -47.59 -16.36
CA PHE A 53 7.78 -46.53 -15.85
C PHE A 53 7.31 -46.80 -14.44
N ALA A 54 7.16 -48.07 -14.04
CA ALA A 54 6.83 -48.44 -12.66
C ALA A 54 7.94 -48.02 -11.69
N LYS A 55 9.22 -48.23 -12.05
CA LYS A 55 10.37 -47.81 -11.23
C LYS A 55 10.48 -46.28 -11.14
N ILE A 56 10.36 -45.57 -12.27
CA ILE A 56 10.36 -44.12 -12.30
C ILE A 56 9.22 -43.55 -11.44
N ALA A 57 8.02 -44.11 -11.60
CA ALA A 57 6.85 -43.68 -10.85
C ALA A 57 7.00 -43.83 -9.33
N LYS A 58 7.62 -44.94 -8.89
CA LYS A 58 7.92 -45.20 -7.47
C LYS A 58 8.90 -44.14 -6.92
N GLU A 59 9.95 -43.80 -7.70
CA GLU A 59 10.98 -42.84 -7.31
C GLU A 59 10.44 -41.42 -7.09
N ILE A 60 9.42 -41.00 -7.86
CA ILE A 60 8.86 -39.67 -7.77
C ILE A 60 7.48 -39.65 -7.08
N ASN A 61 7.04 -40.77 -6.53
CA ASN A 61 5.74 -40.96 -5.88
C ASN A 61 4.57 -40.53 -6.77
N LYS A 62 4.50 -41.12 -7.98
CA LYS A 62 3.44 -40.91 -8.97
C LYS A 62 2.99 -42.25 -9.58
N SER A 63 1.93 -42.22 -10.38
CA SER A 63 1.49 -43.43 -11.12
C SER A 63 2.29 -43.62 -12.40
N PRO A 64 2.51 -44.86 -12.87
CA PRO A 64 3.13 -45.14 -14.18
C PRO A 64 2.39 -44.46 -15.34
N ARG A 65 1.09 -44.32 -15.25
CA ARG A 65 0.25 -43.60 -16.22
C ARG A 65 0.61 -42.11 -16.31
N THR A 66 0.94 -41.50 -15.20
CA THR A 66 1.41 -40.08 -15.14
C THR A 66 2.71 -39.93 -15.92
N ILE A 67 3.66 -40.90 -15.80
CA ILE A 67 4.93 -40.86 -16.52
C ILE A 67 4.71 -41.02 -18.01
N SER A 68 3.89 -41.99 -18.40
CA SER A 68 3.52 -42.19 -19.79
C SER A 68 2.92 -40.96 -20.45
N TYR A 69 1.96 -40.33 -19.76
CA TYR A 69 1.29 -39.12 -20.23
C TYR A 69 2.25 -37.93 -20.32
N GLU A 70 3.11 -37.71 -19.30
CA GLU A 70 4.11 -36.65 -19.27
C GLU A 70 5.06 -36.74 -20.46
N ILE A 71 5.59 -37.95 -20.75
CA ILE A 71 6.51 -38.17 -21.83
C ILE A 71 5.82 -37.96 -23.17
N LEU A 72 4.67 -38.57 -23.40
CA LEU A 72 3.91 -38.44 -24.66
C LEU A 72 3.55 -36.99 -24.98
N LYS A 73 3.13 -36.25 -23.95
CA LYS A 73 2.70 -34.84 -24.08
C LYS A 73 3.87 -33.91 -24.39
N ASN A 74 5.03 -34.14 -23.75
CA ASN A 74 6.12 -33.16 -23.73
C ASN A 74 7.32 -33.57 -24.60
N ARG A 75 7.32 -34.76 -25.20
CA ARG A 75 8.42 -35.18 -26.12
C ARG A 75 8.56 -34.21 -27.27
N ASN A 76 9.81 -33.96 -27.65
CA ASN A 76 10.17 -33.15 -28.80
C ASN A 76 10.36 -34.08 -30.03
N VAL A 77 10.01 -33.57 -31.21
CA VAL A 77 10.09 -34.30 -32.46
C VAL A 77 11.31 -33.79 -33.25
N GLU A 78 12.17 -34.69 -33.66
CA GLU A 78 13.27 -34.38 -34.55
C GLU A 78 13.06 -35.18 -35.88
N HIS A 79 12.80 -34.44 -36.95
CA HIS A 79 12.64 -35.02 -38.27
C HIS A 79 14.03 -35.22 -38.92
N CYS A 80 14.38 -36.44 -39.27
CA CYS A 80 15.54 -36.65 -40.10
C CYS A 80 15.25 -36.18 -41.54
N LEU A 81 16.12 -35.33 -42.07
CA LEU A 81 16.08 -34.91 -43.48
C LEU A 81 16.33 -36.16 -44.36
N SER A 82 15.25 -36.75 -44.85
CA SER A 82 15.37 -37.75 -45.93
C SER A 82 14.97 -37.06 -47.22
N TRP A 83 15.80 -37.22 -48.26
CA TRP A 83 15.56 -36.68 -49.60
C TRP A 83 14.33 -37.26 -50.30
N VAL A 84 13.63 -38.18 -49.69
CA VAL A 84 12.43 -38.84 -50.24
C VAL A 84 11.26 -38.75 -49.24
N GLY A 85 10.58 -37.74 -49.33
CA GLY A 85 9.18 -37.33 -49.14
C GLY A 85 8.26 -37.96 -48.09
N LYS A 86 8.61 -38.96 -47.29
CA LYS A 86 7.73 -39.46 -46.19
C LYS A 86 8.54 -39.84 -44.95
N PHE A 87 8.33 -39.09 -43.89
CA PHE A 87 8.93 -39.42 -42.59
C PHE A 87 8.32 -40.72 -42.04
N LYS A 88 9.12 -41.80 -41.99
CA LYS A 88 8.67 -43.08 -41.40
C LYS A 88 8.71 -43.01 -39.88
N THR A 89 7.61 -43.34 -39.24
CA THR A 89 7.53 -43.50 -37.77
C THR A 89 8.29 -44.78 -37.35
N CYS A 90 8.91 -44.76 -36.20
CA CYS A 90 9.58 -45.94 -35.65
C CYS A 90 8.58 -46.70 -34.72
N ASP A 91 8.35 -48.00 -34.97
CA ASP A 91 7.44 -48.82 -34.16
C ASP A 91 7.84 -48.90 -32.69
N LYS A 92 9.15 -48.75 -32.39
CA LYS A 92 9.64 -48.66 -31.00
C LYS A 92 9.11 -47.44 -30.27
N THR A 93 8.77 -46.33 -30.97
CA THR A 93 8.25 -45.12 -30.38
C THR A 93 6.72 -45.14 -30.13
N LEU A 94 6.07 -46.23 -30.55
CA LEU A 94 4.67 -46.51 -30.24
C LEU A 94 4.50 -47.27 -28.90
N LYS A 95 5.62 -47.76 -28.37
CA LYS A 95 5.68 -48.49 -27.08
C LYS A 95 6.57 -47.73 -26.09
N PRO A 96 6.40 -47.99 -24.78
CA PRO A 96 7.29 -47.39 -23.77
C PRO A 96 8.77 -47.70 -24.09
N PRO A 97 9.68 -46.71 -23.93
CA PRO A 97 9.51 -45.39 -23.30
C PRO A 97 9.00 -44.28 -24.22
N TYR A 98 8.53 -44.53 -25.44
CA TYR A 98 7.96 -43.56 -26.43
C TYR A 98 8.97 -42.55 -26.99
N VAL A 99 10.24 -42.62 -26.58
CA VAL A 99 11.32 -41.68 -26.91
C VAL A 99 12.60 -42.42 -27.28
N CYS A 100 13.52 -41.70 -27.91
CA CYS A 100 14.79 -42.20 -28.43
C CYS A 100 16.00 -41.83 -27.57
N ASN A 101 15.80 -41.30 -26.34
CA ASN A 101 16.88 -40.83 -25.48
C ASN A 101 18.01 -41.87 -25.31
N ASN A 102 17.67 -43.11 -25.07
CA ASN A 102 18.63 -44.20 -24.91
C ASN A 102 18.45 -45.31 -25.96
N CYS A 103 18.14 -44.95 -27.21
CA CYS A 103 17.99 -45.95 -28.29
C CYS A 103 19.37 -46.36 -28.84
N PRO A 104 19.74 -47.67 -28.85
CA PRO A 104 21.02 -48.12 -29.35
C PRO A 104 21.27 -47.80 -30.84
N SER A 105 20.20 -47.79 -31.64
CA SER A 105 20.26 -47.48 -33.08
C SER A 105 20.23 -46.00 -33.40
N ARG A 106 20.43 -45.10 -32.42
CA ARG A 106 20.26 -43.63 -32.55
C ARG A 106 21.16 -43.05 -33.65
N LYS A 107 22.44 -43.44 -33.70
CA LYS A 107 23.44 -42.85 -34.61
C LYS A 107 23.14 -43.07 -36.09
N GLY A 108 22.54 -44.20 -36.47
CA GLY A 108 22.22 -44.54 -37.85
C GLY A 108 20.73 -44.45 -38.22
N CYS A 109 19.89 -44.00 -37.32
CA CYS A 109 18.43 -44.01 -37.52
C CYS A 109 17.99 -42.90 -38.48
N ARG A 110 17.31 -43.28 -39.58
CA ARG A 110 16.72 -42.36 -40.58
C ARG A 110 15.20 -42.14 -40.38
N LYS A 111 14.62 -42.59 -39.24
CA LYS A 111 13.20 -42.40 -38.88
C LYS A 111 13.02 -41.16 -38.04
N THR A 112 11.78 -40.67 -37.94
CA THR A 112 11.42 -39.60 -37.00
C THR A 112 11.82 -39.99 -35.58
N ARG A 113 12.54 -39.12 -34.91
CA ARG A 113 13.02 -39.31 -33.54
C ARG A 113 12.22 -38.51 -32.57
N TYR A 114 12.07 -39.01 -31.34
CA TYR A 114 11.39 -38.34 -30.25
C TYR A 114 12.32 -38.27 -29.05
N TYR A 115 12.43 -37.12 -28.43
CA TYR A 115 13.27 -36.92 -27.25
C TYR A 115 12.48 -36.27 -26.13
N TYR A 116 12.74 -36.69 -24.91
CA TYR A 116 12.19 -36.06 -23.71
C TYR A 116 13.33 -35.36 -22.99
N TYR A 117 13.16 -34.04 -22.77
CA TYR A 117 14.04 -33.19 -21.97
C TYR A 117 13.26 -32.56 -20.89
N ALA A 118 13.75 -32.62 -19.62
CA ALA A 118 13.07 -32.12 -18.43
C ALA A 118 12.88 -30.62 -18.50
N GLU A 119 13.89 -29.88 -18.97
CA GLU A 119 13.83 -28.42 -19.10
C GLU A 119 12.79 -27.98 -20.12
N ASP A 120 12.74 -28.62 -21.28
CA ASP A 120 11.74 -28.31 -22.32
C ASP A 120 10.31 -28.61 -21.83
N ALA A 121 10.13 -29.72 -21.14
CA ALA A 121 8.85 -30.10 -20.56
C ALA A 121 8.43 -29.11 -19.48
N GLN A 122 9.37 -28.63 -18.67
CA GLN A 122 9.12 -27.59 -17.66
C GLN A 122 8.74 -26.24 -18.32
N GLY A 123 9.50 -25.84 -19.34
CA GLY A 123 9.22 -24.60 -20.08
C GLY A 123 7.83 -24.62 -20.77
N LYS A 124 7.44 -25.77 -21.38
CA LYS A 124 6.10 -25.96 -21.95
C LYS A 124 5.01 -25.84 -20.88
N TYR A 125 5.24 -26.43 -19.70
CA TYR A 125 4.31 -26.33 -18.57
C TYR A 125 4.17 -24.90 -18.04
N GLU A 126 5.28 -24.19 -17.86
CA GLU A 126 5.28 -22.80 -17.38
C GLU A 126 4.60 -21.85 -18.38
N LYS A 127 4.88 -22.06 -19.67
CA LYS A 127 4.23 -21.31 -20.75
C LYS A 127 2.73 -21.53 -20.75
N LEU A 128 2.27 -22.77 -20.70
CA LEU A 128 0.85 -23.12 -20.64
C LEU A 128 0.18 -22.52 -19.40
N ARG A 129 0.85 -22.60 -18.24
CA ARG A 129 0.37 -22.02 -16.98
C ARG A 129 0.29 -20.49 -17.02
N SER A 130 1.24 -19.85 -17.71
CA SER A 130 1.21 -18.40 -17.91
C SER A 130 0.11 -18.00 -18.88
N GLU A 131 -0.02 -18.72 -20.00
CA GLU A 131 -1.01 -18.42 -21.03
C GLU A 131 -2.45 -18.64 -20.54
N SER A 132 -2.70 -19.69 -19.75
CA SER A 132 -4.02 -19.96 -19.18
C SER A 132 -4.50 -18.90 -18.17
N ARG A 133 -3.60 -18.02 -17.71
CA ARG A 133 -3.91 -16.92 -16.81
C ARG A 133 -3.94 -15.56 -17.50
N LYS A 134 -3.73 -15.53 -18.81
CA LYS A 134 -3.84 -14.30 -19.62
C LYS A 134 -5.31 -14.03 -19.92
N GLY A 135 -5.66 -12.74 -19.90
CA GLY A 135 -6.99 -12.29 -20.24
C GLY A 135 -7.82 -11.89 -19.03
N ILE A 136 -9.10 -11.73 -19.25
CA ILE A 136 -10.09 -11.24 -18.30
C ILE A 136 -11.03 -12.40 -18.00
N ASP A 137 -11.05 -12.84 -16.72
CA ASP A 137 -11.89 -13.92 -16.24
C ASP A 137 -13.20 -13.34 -15.67
N MET A 138 -13.99 -12.70 -16.53
CA MET A 138 -15.32 -12.18 -16.21
C MET A 138 -16.13 -11.93 -17.48
N SER A 139 -17.45 -11.79 -17.37
CA SER A 139 -18.33 -11.45 -18.48
C SER A 139 -18.09 -10.04 -18.99
N SER A 140 -18.47 -9.75 -20.25
CA SER A 140 -18.33 -8.43 -20.85
C SER A 140 -19.09 -7.34 -20.10
N THR A 141 -20.23 -7.67 -19.49
CA THR A 141 -21.06 -6.75 -18.70
C THR A 141 -20.40 -6.41 -17.37
N GLU A 142 -19.88 -7.40 -16.67
CA GLU A 142 -19.13 -7.22 -15.40
C GLU A 142 -17.84 -6.43 -15.64
N PHE A 143 -17.11 -6.74 -16.72
CA PHE A 143 -15.91 -6.01 -17.06
C PHE A 143 -16.19 -4.55 -17.39
N LYS A 144 -17.26 -4.26 -18.14
CA LYS A 144 -17.66 -2.90 -18.44
C LYS A 144 -17.98 -2.11 -17.16
N TYR A 145 -18.77 -2.70 -16.26
CA TYR A 145 -19.06 -2.10 -14.96
C TYR A 145 -17.80 -1.82 -14.14
N LEU A 146 -16.89 -2.80 -14.06
CA LEU A 146 -15.59 -2.64 -13.41
C LEU A 146 -14.78 -1.51 -14.04
N ASN A 147 -14.67 -1.46 -15.37
CA ASN A 147 -13.92 -0.44 -16.09
C ASN A 147 -14.49 0.96 -15.84
N ASP A 148 -15.79 1.13 -15.95
CA ASP A 148 -16.46 2.41 -15.74
C ASP A 148 -16.26 2.92 -14.32
N THR A 149 -16.44 2.04 -13.31
CA THR A 149 -16.28 2.38 -11.90
C THR A 149 -14.83 2.69 -11.55
N VAL A 150 -13.90 1.81 -11.93
CA VAL A 150 -12.46 1.99 -11.65
C VAL A 150 -11.94 3.25 -12.34
N SER A 151 -12.33 3.49 -13.58
CA SER A 151 -11.90 4.67 -14.33
C SER A 151 -12.42 5.97 -13.70
N LYS A 152 -13.67 6.00 -13.25
CA LYS A 152 -14.26 7.15 -12.54
C LYS A 152 -13.51 7.43 -11.23
N GLU A 153 -13.26 6.42 -10.41
CA GLU A 153 -12.61 6.58 -9.10
C GLU A 153 -11.15 6.96 -9.23
N ILE A 154 -10.39 6.38 -10.15
CA ILE A 154 -9.01 6.80 -10.44
C ILE A 154 -8.97 8.27 -10.90
N LYS A 155 -9.92 8.70 -11.73
CA LYS A 155 -10.06 10.11 -12.12
C LYS A 155 -10.41 11.02 -10.93
N ASN A 156 -11.01 10.48 -9.87
CA ASN A 156 -11.21 11.17 -8.59
C ASN A 156 -9.96 11.18 -7.70
N GLY A 157 -8.92 10.43 -8.04
CA GLY A 157 -7.65 10.36 -7.30
C GLY A 157 -7.58 9.19 -6.30
N HIS A 158 -8.54 8.27 -6.35
CA HIS A 158 -8.52 7.07 -5.53
C HIS A 158 -7.37 6.13 -5.93
N SER A 159 -6.87 5.35 -4.98
CA SER A 159 -5.93 4.27 -5.27
C SER A 159 -6.69 2.96 -5.46
N PHE A 160 -6.08 1.99 -6.15
CA PHE A 160 -6.69 0.65 -6.27
C PHE A 160 -7.01 -0.02 -4.93
N SER A 161 -6.22 0.26 -3.87
CA SER A 161 -6.52 -0.25 -2.53
C SER A 161 -7.82 0.31 -1.97
N MET A 162 -8.11 1.59 -2.22
CA MET A 162 -9.38 2.22 -1.83
C MET A 162 -10.54 1.63 -2.63
N ILE A 163 -10.40 1.54 -3.96
CA ILE A 163 -11.43 1.04 -4.87
C ILE A 163 -11.84 -0.39 -4.47
N ILE A 164 -10.87 -1.30 -4.32
CA ILE A 164 -11.15 -2.69 -3.92
C ILE A 164 -11.83 -2.77 -2.55
N ARG A 165 -11.48 -1.88 -1.61
CA ARG A 165 -12.10 -1.87 -0.30
C ARG A 165 -13.55 -1.38 -0.35
N ASN A 166 -13.80 -0.32 -1.10
CA ASN A 166 -15.14 0.25 -1.26
C ASN A 166 -16.08 -0.75 -1.97
N HIS A 167 -15.54 -1.50 -2.95
CA HIS A 167 -16.28 -2.46 -3.78
C HIS A 167 -15.89 -3.93 -3.49
N LYS A 168 -15.57 -4.26 -2.25
CA LYS A 168 -15.02 -5.58 -1.86
C LYS A 168 -15.87 -6.77 -2.30
N ASN A 169 -17.20 -6.60 -2.35
CA ASN A 169 -18.14 -7.65 -2.72
C ASN A 169 -18.58 -7.58 -4.19
N GLU A 170 -18.22 -6.54 -4.90
CA GLU A 170 -18.64 -6.29 -6.27
C GLU A 170 -17.58 -6.75 -7.29
N PHE A 171 -16.30 -6.60 -6.92
CA PHE A 171 -15.20 -6.93 -7.82
C PHE A 171 -14.46 -8.19 -7.39
N PRO A 172 -14.49 -9.25 -8.23
CA PRO A 172 -13.78 -10.51 -7.94
C PRO A 172 -12.28 -10.43 -8.23
N VAL A 173 -11.70 -9.21 -8.32
CA VAL A 173 -10.32 -8.99 -8.73
C VAL A 173 -9.48 -8.34 -7.64
N GLY A 174 -8.21 -8.75 -7.55
CA GLY A 174 -7.27 -8.17 -6.62
C GLY A 174 -6.54 -6.94 -7.18
N LYS A 175 -5.90 -6.19 -6.30
CA LYS A 175 -5.11 -4.98 -6.63
C LYS A 175 -4.08 -5.24 -7.75
N ARG A 176 -3.38 -6.39 -7.72
CA ARG A 176 -2.36 -6.73 -8.73
C ARG A 176 -3.00 -6.93 -10.10
N THR A 177 -4.19 -7.54 -10.15
CA THR A 177 -4.95 -7.74 -11.38
C THR A 177 -5.32 -6.42 -12.03
N LEU A 178 -5.78 -5.42 -11.24
CA LEU A 178 -6.07 -4.09 -11.76
C LEU A 178 -4.83 -3.39 -12.34
N TYR A 179 -3.67 -3.51 -11.68
CA TYR A 179 -2.42 -3.00 -12.26
C TYR A 179 -2.08 -3.69 -13.59
N ASN A 180 -2.24 -5.01 -13.68
CA ASN A 180 -2.00 -5.76 -14.91
C ASN A 180 -2.99 -5.33 -16.02
N TYR A 181 -4.26 -5.05 -15.68
CA TYR A 181 -5.25 -4.58 -16.64
C TYR A 181 -4.88 -3.21 -17.22
N VAL A 182 -4.34 -2.28 -16.40
CA VAL A 182 -3.83 -1.00 -16.90
C VAL A 182 -2.59 -1.19 -17.76
N GLU A 183 -1.66 -2.06 -17.36
CA GLU A 183 -0.42 -2.33 -18.12
C GLU A 183 -0.71 -2.95 -19.49
N ASN A 184 -1.74 -3.80 -19.58
CA ASN A 184 -2.16 -4.44 -20.81
C ASN A 184 -3.16 -3.59 -21.64
N GLY A 185 -3.52 -2.40 -21.17
CA GLY A 185 -4.45 -1.50 -21.87
C GLY A 185 -5.90 -2.00 -21.91
N TYR A 186 -6.32 -2.80 -20.94
CA TYR A 186 -7.70 -3.29 -20.85
C TYR A 186 -8.67 -2.27 -20.26
N LEU A 187 -8.18 -1.33 -19.45
CA LEU A 187 -8.98 -0.27 -18.82
C LEU A 187 -8.81 1.07 -19.57
N ASP A 188 -9.82 1.94 -19.46
CA ASP A 188 -9.83 3.29 -20.06
C ASP A 188 -8.93 4.30 -19.31
N ILE A 189 -8.04 3.81 -18.47
CA ILE A 189 -7.05 4.58 -17.69
C ILE A 189 -5.65 4.13 -18.06
N ILE A 190 -4.71 5.06 -17.95
CA ILE A 190 -3.30 4.81 -18.21
C ILE A 190 -2.47 4.95 -16.92
N ASN A 191 -1.23 4.53 -16.96
CA ASN A 191 -0.32 4.59 -15.81
C ASN A 191 -0.12 6.02 -15.25
N LEU A 192 -0.28 7.05 -16.08
CA LEU A 192 -0.20 8.46 -15.66
C LEU A 192 -1.38 8.90 -14.78
N ASP A 193 -2.53 8.24 -14.89
CA ASP A 193 -3.71 8.55 -14.09
C ASP A 193 -3.57 8.05 -12.66
N LEU A 194 -2.67 7.08 -12.42
CA LEU A 194 -2.48 6.43 -11.12
C LEU A 194 -1.75 7.36 -10.14
N PRO A 195 -2.22 7.49 -8.88
CA PRO A 195 -1.73 8.49 -7.93
C PRO A 195 -0.23 8.42 -7.60
N ARG A 196 0.43 7.26 -7.77
CA ARG A 196 1.83 7.05 -7.33
C ARG A 196 2.75 6.37 -8.34
N LYS A 197 2.29 6.07 -9.55
CA LYS A 197 3.09 5.27 -10.49
C LYS A 197 4.19 6.07 -11.19
N VAL A 198 4.01 7.37 -11.37
CA VAL A 198 5.03 8.26 -11.94
C VAL A 198 5.68 9.07 -10.82
N ARG A 199 6.93 8.74 -10.51
CA ARG A 199 7.74 9.52 -9.55
C ARG A 199 8.98 10.01 -10.26
N TYR A 200 9.22 11.33 -10.20
CA TYR A 200 10.48 11.90 -10.64
C TYR A 200 11.59 11.50 -9.67
N LYS A 201 12.77 11.16 -10.21
CA LYS A 201 13.98 10.90 -9.41
C LYS A 201 14.32 12.18 -8.63
N LYS A 202 14.40 12.08 -7.30
CA LYS A 202 14.83 13.22 -6.47
C LYS A 202 16.20 13.68 -6.93
N ARG A 203 16.38 14.99 -7.19
CA ARG A 203 17.73 15.57 -7.41
C ARG A 203 18.53 15.35 -6.13
N LYS A 204 19.78 14.89 -6.26
CA LYS A 204 20.71 14.88 -5.13
C LYS A 204 20.92 16.33 -4.69
N HIS A 205 20.50 16.67 -3.48
CA HIS A 205 20.87 17.92 -2.86
C HIS A 205 22.32 17.78 -2.39
N ASN A 206 23.17 18.71 -2.80
CA ASN A 206 24.46 18.89 -2.15
C ASN A 206 24.18 19.34 -0.72
N ASN A 207 24.85 18.74 0.26
CA ASN A 207 24.78 19.15 1.65
C ASN A 207 25.26 20.62 1.75
N SER A 208 24.32 21.56 1.75
CA SER A 208 24.58 22.92 2.14
C SER A 208 24.77 22.92 3.65
N ASN A 209 25.86 23.51 4.12
CA ASN A 209 26.06 23.77 5.53
C ASN A 209 24.89 24.58 6.06
N HIS A 210 23.99 23.94 6.81
CA HIS A 210 22.91 24.63 7.47
C HIS A 210 23.51 25.52 8.57
N PRO A 211 23.13 26.79 8.67
CA PRO A 211 23.56 27.65 9.75
C PRO A 211 23.22 27.01 11.09
N LYS A 212 24.15 27.06 12.05
CA LYS A 212 23.92 26.58 13.42
C LYS A 212 22.75 27.38 13.99
N LYS A 213 21.63 26.70 14.23
CA LYS A 213 20.43 27.29 14.85
C LYS A 213 20.65 27.46 16.35
N ASP A 214 19.95 28.44 16.94
CA ASP A 214 20.08 28.79 18.35
C ASP A 214 19.76 27.53 19.23
N THR A 215 20.76 27.08 19.96
CA THR A 215 20.68 25.88 20.80
C THR A 215 19.86 26.10 22.07
N LYS A 216 19.65 27.37 22.48
CA LYS A 216 18.90 27.71 23.70
C LYS A 216 17.43 27.29 23.65
N ILE A 217 16.78 27.39 22.47
CA ILE A 217 15.38 27.03 22.26
C ILE A 217 15.14 25.52 22.45
N ARG A 218 16.20 24.70 22.31
CA ARG A 218 16.12 23.23 22.36
C ARG A 218 16.40 22.63 23.73
N ILE A 219 16.74 23.40 24.70
CA ILE A 219 16.99 22.91 26.07
C ILE A 219 15.71 22.24 26.56
N ASN A 220 15.79 20.95 26.92
CA ASN A 220 14.67 20.10 27.35
C ASN A 220 13.56 19.92 26.30
N ARG A 221 13.88 20.08 24.99
CA ARG A 221 12.95 19.94 23.87
C ARG A 221 13.52 19.15 22.70
N THR A 222 14.56 18.34 22.94
CA THR A 222 15.14 17.47 21.93
C THR A 222 14.23 16.29 21.62
N TYR A 223 14.52 15.55 20.56
CA TYR A 223 13.80 14.31 20.27
C TYR A 223 14.05 13.21 21.33
N GLU A 224 15.17 13.26 22.03
CA GLU A 224 15.47 12.38 23.15
C GLU A 224 14.59 12.71 24.36
N ASP A 225 14.52 14.01 24.71
CA ASP A 225 13.59 14.49 25.74
C ASP A 225 12.14 14.15 25.44
N PHE A 226 11.74 14.18 24.16
CA PHE A 226 10.42 13.73 23.70
C PHE A 226 10.19 12.24 24.02
N LYS A 227 11.16 11.38 23.71
CA LYS A 227 11.02 9.93 24.00
C LYS A 227 10.88 9.66 25.49
N ASP A 228 11.69 10.32 26.29
CA ASP A 228 11.67 10.16 27.75
C ASP A 228 10.36 10.71 28.31
N TYR A 229 9.88 11.84 27.82
CA TYR A 229 8.60 12.43 28.23
C TYR A 229 7.44 11.50 27.91
N VAL A 230 7.36 10.97 26.69
CA VAL A 230 6.31 10.03 26.26
C VAL A 230 6.36 8.74 27.09
N LYS A 231 7.56 8.20 27.35
CA LYS A 231 7.73 7.01 28.17
C LYS A 231 7.21 7.22 29.59
N ASN A 232 7.64 8.28 30.24
CA ASN A 232 7.21 8.62 31.59
C ASN A 232 5.70 8.88 31.68
N TYR A 233 5.10 9.41 30.62
CA TYR A 233 3.66 9.65 30.55
C TYR A 233 2.87 8.35 30.38
N ASN A 234 3.33 7.44 29.54
CA ASN A 234 2.69 6.14 29.30
C ASN A 234 2.79 5.20 30.52
N ASP A 235 3.87 5.27 31.28
CA ASP A 235 4.04 4.50 32.53
C ASP A 235 2.98 4.91 33.58
N ASN A 236 2.38 6.09 33.44
CA ASN A 236 1.29 6.60 34.26
C ASN A 236 -0.14 6.36 33.70
N ASN A 237 -0.33 5.44 32.76
CA ASN A 237 -1.60 4.89 32.26
C ASN A 237 -2.36 5.64 31.16
N PHE A 238 -1.76 6.47 30.33
CA PHE A 238 -2.52 7.09 29.25
C PHE A 238 -1.81 7.05 27.90
N ASN A 239 -2.52 6.58 26.86
CA ASN A 239 -2.14 6.81 25.46
C ASN A 239 -2.25 8.32 25.18
N ILE A 240 -1.13 9.02 25.25
CA ILE A 240 -1.10 10.44 24.97
C ILE A 240 -1.22 10.70 23.46
N ASN A 241 -2.04 11.68 23.12
CA ASN A 241 -2.14 12.15 21.74
C ASN A 241 -0.90 12.98 21.37
N ILE A 242 -0.10 12.47 20.44
CA ILE A 242 1.03 13.21 19.86
C ILE A 242 0.54 13.89 18.60
N VAL A 243 0.74 15.20 18.51
CA VAL A 243 0.41 16.01 17.34
C VAL A 243 1.71 16.33 16.59
N GLU A 244 1.83 15.85 15.37
CA GLU A 244 2.90 16.27 14.47
C GLU A 244 2.49 17.60 13.84
N MET A 245 3.39 18.60 13.89
CA MET A 245 3.21 19.91 13.32
C MET A 245 4.23 20.20 12.22
N ASP A 246 3.74 20.76 11.12
CA ASP A 246 4.59 21.14 9.98
C ASP A 246 3.92 22.24 9.16
N THR A 247 4.66 22.82 8.23
CA THR A 247 4.14 23.77 7.27
C THR A 247 4.20 23.26 5.83
N VAL A 248 3.19 23.60 5.03
CA VAL A 248 3.14 23.28 3.61
C VAL A 248 3.20 24.58 2.80
N GLU A 249 4.35 24.82 2.18
CA GLU A 249 4.62 26.04 1.40
C GLU A 249 4.28 25.81 -0.09
N GLY A 250 3.50 26.70 -0.69
CA GLY A 250 3.19 26.74 -2.12
C GLY A 250 4.27 27.47 -2.90
N ILE A 251 4.08 28.77 -3.04
CA ILE A 251 5.06 29.73 -3.55
C ILE A 251 5.78 30.35 -2.36
N LYS A 252 7.09 30.49 -2.47
CA LYS A 252 7.91 31.06 -1.37
C LYS A 252 7.55 32.54 -1.15
N GLY A 253 7.33 32.90 0.11
CA GLY A 253 6.97 34.27 0.50
C GLY A 253 5.50 34.61 0.42
N GLU A 254 4.65 33.67 0.06
CA GLU A 254 3.18 33.80 0.10
C GLU A 254 2.59 33.00 1.26
N SER A 255 1.25 33.03 1.37
CA SER A 255 0.52 32.23 2.37
C SER A 255 0.89 30.77 2.29
N LEU A 256 0.87 30.11 3.42
CA LEU A 256 1.17 28.68 3.55
C LEU A 256 0.17 28.02 4.51
N LEU A 257 0.20 26.70 4.59
CA LEU A 257 -0.62 25.94 5.51
C LEU A 257 0.19 25.51 6.72
N LEU A 258 -0.27 25.87 7.92
CA LEU A 258 0.12 25.19 9.15
C LEU A 258 -0.71 23.91 9.25
N THR A 259 -0.06 22.76 9.34
CA THR A 259 -0.71 21.44 9.40
C THR A 259 -0.45 20.80 10.75
N LEU A 260 -1.50 20.20 11.30
CA LEU A 260 -1.52 19.53 12.59
C LEU A 260 -2.08 18.13 12.38
N LEU A 261 -1.31 17.10 12.70
CA LEU A 261 -1.68 15.70 12.50
C LEU A 261 -1.62 14.94 13.81
N TRP A 262 -2.74 14.36 14.22
CA TRP A 262 -2.80 13.43 15.35
C TRP A 262 -2.25 12.08 14.95
N ARG A 263 -1.14 11.70 15.59
CA ARG A 263 -0.36 10.51 15.22
C ARG A 263 -1.15 9.20 15.36
N SER A 264 -2.06 9.11 16.34
CA SER A 264 -2.86 7.91 16.60
C SER A 264 -3.89 7.62 15.50
N SER A 265 -4.60 8.67 15.04
CA SER A 265 -5.71 8.57 14.08
C SER A 265 -5.33 8.93 12.64
N ASN A 266 -4.14 9.52 12.41
CA ASN A 266 -3.77 10.20 11.17
C ASN A 266 -4.78 11.31 10.75
N PHE A 267 -5.58 11.80 11.69
CA PHE A 267 -6.46 12.94 11.46
C PHE A 267 -5.61 14.20 11.30
N MET A 268 -5.93 15.03 10.33
CA MET A 268 -5.14 16.21 10.01
C MET A 268 -6.05 17.44 9.88
N LEU A 269 -5.65 18.53 10.51
CA LEU A 269 -6.19 19.87 10.26
C LEU A 269 -5.14 20.72 9.56
N ALA A 270 -5.59 21.69 8.79
CA ALA A 270 -4.74 22.66 8.15
C ALA A 270 -5.32 24.06 8.31
N PHE A 271 -4.46 25.01 8.70
CA PHE A 271 -4.81 26.40 8.89
C PHE A 271 -3.95 27.27 7.96
N LYS A 272 -4.60 28.17 7.22
CA LYS A 272 -3.91 29.11 6.34
C LYS A 272 -3.29 30.23 7.17
N ILE A 273 -1.97 30.40 7.07
CA ILE A 273 -1.22 31.50 7.68
C ILE A 273 -0.57 32.36 6.59
N GLU A 274 -0.38 33.64 6.90
CA GLU A 274 0.03 34.64 5.91
C GLU A 274 1.51 34.50 5.49
N ASN A 275 2.38 34.21 6.46
CA ASN A 275 3.81 34.12 6.24
C ASN A 275 4.48 33.02 7.09
N LYS A 276 5.73 32.69 6.77
CA LYS A 276 6.52 31.66 7.44
C LYS A 276 7.31 32.23 8.63
N GLU A 277 6.58 32.83 9.57
CA GLU A 277 7.14 33.46 10.76
C GLU A 277 6.56 32.84 12.04
N ALA A 278 7.32 32.90 13.14
CA ALA A 278 6.89 32.37 14.41
C ALA A 278 5.62 33.07 14.94
N ASP A 279 5.49 34.34 14.67
CA ASP A 279 4.34 35.13 15.12
C ASP A 279 3.04 34.70 14.45
N SER A 280 3.08 34.28 13.18
CA SER A 280 1.91 33.75 12.47
C SER A 280 1.46 32.41 13.04
N VAL A 281 2.40 31.54 13.43
CA VAL A 281 2.10 30.27 14.09
C VAL A 281 1.54 30.51 15.50
N ASN A 282 2.18 31.38 16.26
CA ASN A 282 1.76 31.71 17.63
C ASN A 282 0.41 32.41 17.66
N PHE A 283 0.11 33.26 16.67
CA PHE A 283 -1.22 33.84 16.52
C PHE A 283 -2.31 32.77 16.43
N PHE A 284 -2.10 31.73 15.62
CA PHE A 284 -3.03 30.60 15.53
C PHE A 284 -3.22 29.92 16.91
N PHE A 285 -2.13 29.59 17.60
CA PHE A 285 -2.22 28.89 18.89
C PHE A 285 -2.85 29.76 19.98
N ASN A 286 -2.52 31.05 20.02
CA ASN A 286 -3.12 31.99 20.96
C ASN A 286 -4.62 32.18 20.68
N TYR A 287 -5.01 32.23 19.40
CA TYR A 287 -6.40 32.25 19.01
C TYR A 287 -7.13 30.98 19.48
N MET A 288 -6.56 29.81 19.26
CA MET A 288 -7.14 28.54 19.72
C MET A 288 -7.24 28.44 21.22
N LYS A 289 -6.27 28.93 21.98
CA LYS A 289 -6.35 29.02 23.46
C LYS A 289 -7.49 29.90 23.92
N GLY A 290 -7.66 31.08 23.32
CA GLY A 290 -8.77 31.97 23.60
C GLY A 290 -10.14 31.37 23.26
N TYR A 291 -10.21 30.63 22.16
CA TYR A 291 -11.44 30.03 21.66
C TYR A 291 -11.89 28.81 22.46
N LEU A 292 -10.94 27.89 22.76
CA LEU A 292 -11.20 26.64 23.47
C LEU A 292 -11.14 26.76 25.00
N GLY A 293 -10.41 27.72 25.51
CA GLY A 293 -9.91 27.72 26.88
C GLY A 293 -8.69 26.77 27.05
N TYR A 294 -7.90 27.02 28.09
CA TYR A 294 -6.62 26.34 28.30
C TYR A 294 -6.74 24.81 28.52
N GLU A 295 -7.81 24.37 29.20
CA GLU A 295 -7.99 22.94 29.49
C GLU A 295 -8.25 22.13 28.24
N LYS A 296 -9.25 22.49 27.42
CA LYS A 296 -9.56 21.83 26.16
C LYS A 296 -8.41 21.93 25.17
N PHE A 297 -7.71 23.08 25.16
CA PHE A 297 -6.51 23.26 24.34
C PHE A 297 -5.43 22.24 24.71
N HIS A 298 -5.15 22.04 26.00
CA HIS A 298 -4.18 21.08 26.46
C HIS A 298 -4.60 19.63 26.14
N GLU A 299 -5.88 19.29 26.33
CA GLU A 299 -6.40 17.96 25.98
C GLU A 299 -6.23 17.67 24.48
N LEU A 300 -6.41 18.68 23.64
CA LEU A 300 -6.27 18.56 22.20
C LEU A 300 -4.79 18.54 21.74
N PHE A 301 -3.93 19.32 22.39
CA PHE A 301 -2.52 19.51 22.07
C PHE A 301 -1.58 19.20 23.25
N PRO A 302 -1.61 18.00 23.82
CA PRO A 302 -0.77 17.69 24.98
C PRO A 302 0.72 17.64 24.65
N ILE A 303 1.06 17.03 23.49
CA ILE A 303 2.43 16.98 22.95
C ILE A 303 2.42 17.39 21.49
N ILE A 304 3.27 18.35 21.14
CA ILE A 304 3.50 18.79 19.77
C ILE A 304 4.93 18.41 19.36
N LEU A 305 5.07 17.72 18.24
CA LEU A 305 6.36 17.38 17.64
C LEU A 305 6.52 18.11 16.31
N THR A 306 7.57 18.88 16.18
CA THR A 306 7.84 19.69 14.98
C THR A 306 9.29 19.57 14.50
N ASP A 307 9.60 20.15 13.33
CA ASP A 307 10.98 20.32 12.91
C ASP A 307 11.59 21.61 13.46
N ASN A 308 12.80 21.91 13.00
CA ASN A 308 13.53 23.09 13.41
C ASN A 308 13.30 24.28 12.47
N GLY A 309 12.08 24.46 11.98
CA GLY A 309 11.68 25.61 11.17
C GLY A 309 11.82 26.92 11.95
N VAL A 310 12.08 28.03 11.25
CA VAL A 310 12.12 29.36 11.86
C VAL A 310 10.75 29.76 12.40
N GLU A 311 9.71 29.28 11.80
CA GLU A 311 8.31 29.45 12.19
C GLU A 311 7.96 28.82 13.53
N PHE A 312 8.82 27.93 14.05
CA PHE A 312 8.64 27.25 15.34
C PHE A 312 9.64 27.71 16.40
N SER A 313 10.23 28.88 16.22
CA SER A 313 11.31 29.39 17.09
C SER A 313 10.86 29.98 18.42
N LYS A 314 9.55 30.11 18.67
CA LYS A 314 9.01 30.67 19.92
C LYS A 314 8.10 29.64 20.64
N PRO A 315 8.64 28.51 21.11
CA PRO A 315 7.84 27.43 21.72
C PRO A 315 7.16 27.85 23.02
N ASP A 316 7.77 28.73 23.80
CA ASP A 316 7.25 29.17 25.09
C ASP A 316 5.87 29.80 24.95
N GLU A 317 5.60 30.52 23.86
CA GLU A 317 4.29 31.13 23.62
C GLU A 317 3.21 30.08 23.34
N ILE A 318 3.59 28.95 22.69
CA ILE A 318 2.68 27.82 22.43
C ILE A 318 2.38 27.07 23.72
N GLU A 319 3.39 26.81 24.55
CA GLU A 319 3.30 26.06 25.81
C GLU A 319 2.61 26.87 26.93
N PHE A 320 2.67 28.20 26.91
CA PHE A 320 2.18 29.06 27.97
C PHE A 320 0.66 28.96 28.15
N ASN A 321 0.21 28.82 29.40
CA ASN A 321 -1.19 28.67 29.77
C ASN A 321 -1.73 29.77 30.69
N GLY A 322 -1.08 30.91 30.81
CA GLY A 322 -1.47 32.03 31.66
C GLY A 322 -1.08 31.89 33.13
N TYR A 323 -0.82 30.68 33.64
CA TYR A 323 -0.53 30.38 35.05
C TYR A 323 0.87 29.79 35.28
N HIS A 324 1.77 29.86 34.29
CA HIS A 324 3.11 29.27 34.29
C HIS A 324 3.15 27.75 34.53
N VAL A 325 2.04 27.06 34.41
CA VAL A 325 1.97 25.58 34.43
C VAL A 325 1.86 25.08 33.00
N TYR A 326 2.98 24.67 32.44
CA TYR A 326 3.02 24.17 31.07
C TYR A 326 2.43 22.76 31.02
N LYS A 327 1.20 22.66 30.53
CA LYS A 327 0.56 21.36 30.29
C LYS A 327 0.80 20.85 28.86
N THR A 328 0.86 21.76 27.87
CA THR A 328 1.28 21.44 26.49
C THR A 328 2.79 21.46 26.41
N LYS A 329 3.41 20.46 25.74
CA LYS A 329 4.85 20.38 25.51
C LYS A 329 5.17 20.34 24.05
N LEU A 330 6.17 21.12 23.62
CA LEU A 330 6.66 21.14 22.25
C LEU A 330 8.07 20.57 22.18
N PHE A 331 8.28 19.65 21.24
CA PHE A 331 9.57 19.00 21.00
C PHE A 331 9.99 19.15 19.55
N TYR A 332 11.31 19.09 19.32
CA TYR A 332 11.89 19.22 18.00
C TYR A 332 12.50 17.89 17.52
N CYS A 333 12.25 17.56 16.26
CA CYS A 333 12.96 16.48 15.58
C CYS A 333 14.44 16.80 15.38
N ASP A 334 15.26 15.76 15.27
CA ASP A 334 16.66 15.93 14.95
C ASP A 334 16.83 16.42 13.50
N PRO A 335 17.85 17.25 13.23
CA PRO A 335 18.10 17.73 11.88
C PRO A 335 18.41 16.59 10.91
N GLY A 336 17.69 16.55 9.79
CA GLY A 336 17.86 15.52 8.76
C GLY A 336 17.12 14.21 9.01
N HIS A 337 16.39 14.07 10.12
CA HIS A 337 15.65 12.88 10.51
C HIS A 337 14.14 13.05 10.22
N SER A 338 13.78 13.11 8.93
CA SER A 338 12.38 13.27 8.50
C SER A 338 11.48 12.10 8.91
N GLU A 339 12.05 10.92 9.15
CA GLU A 339 11.33 9.75 9.62
C GLU A 339 10.68 9.93 11.00
N GLN A 340 11.20 10.85 11.83
CA GLN A 340 10.68 11.15 13.16
C GLN A 340 9.28 11.78 13.12
N LYS A 341 8.92 12.44 11.99
CA LYS A 341 7.56 12.95 11.70
C LYS A 341 7.01 12.43 10.37
N GLY A 342 7.29 11.18 10.06
CA GLY A 342 6.93 10.57 8.77
C GLY A 342 5.44 10.48 8.51
N LYS A 343 4.56 10.54 9.53
CA LYS A 343 3.10 10.48 9.31
C LYS A 343 2.57 11.75 8.66
N ILE A 344 2.98 12.92 9.13
CA ILE A 344 2.54 14.19 8.55
C ILE A 344 3.09 14.37 7.14
N GLU A 345 4.36 14.00 6.89
CA GLU A 345 4.95 14.07 5.55
C GLU A 345 4.19 13.20 4.54
N ASN A 346 3.79 11.98 4.94
CA ASN A 346 2.97 11.11 4.11
C ASN A 346 1.56 11.70 3.85
N ASN A 347 1.01 12.45 4.80
CA ASN A 347 -0.27 13.11 4.65
C ASN A 347 -0.17 14.36 3.76
N HIS A 348 0.97 15.06 3.74
CA HIS A 348 1.21 16.15 2.81
C HIS A 348 1.14 15.70 1.34
N GLU A 349 1.41 14.42 1.02
CA GLU A 349 1.20 13.90 -0.32
C GLU A 349 -0.27 14.04 -0.77
N TYR A 350 -1.25 13.95 0.14
CA TYR A 350 -2.66 14.18 -0.19
C TYR A 350 -2.87 15.66 -0.53
N ILE A 351 -2.37 16.59 0.30
CA ILE A 351 -2.47 18.04 0.03
C ILE A 351 -1.90 18.36 -1.36
N ARG A 352 -0.73 17.76 -1.70
CA ARG A 352 -0.04 17.97 -2.97
C ARG A 352 -0.79 17.44 -4.21
N ARG A 353 -1.77 16.55 -4.04
CA ARG A 353 -2.67 16.12 -5.13
C ARG A 353 -3.71 17.18 -5.46
N PHE A 354 -4.11 17.97 -4.50
CA PHE A 354 -5.02 19.11 -4.68
C PHE A 354 -4.26 20.34 -5.14
N ILE A 355 -3.22 20.69 -4.43
CA ILE A 355 -2.43 21.90 -4.62
C ILE A 355 -0.97 21.50 -4.80
N PRO A 356 -0.50 21.31 -6.04
CA PRO A 356 0.90 20.95 -6.34
C PRO A 356 1.89 21.99 -5.84
N LYS A 357 3.14 21.57 -5.63
CA LYS A 357 4.22 22.48 -5.27
C LYS A 357 4.40 23.57 -6.34
N GLY A 358 4.54 24.82 -5.92
CA GLY A 358 4.66 25.97 -6.82
C GLY A 358 3.33 26.63 -7.20
N ILE A 359 2.21 26.16 -6.61
CA ILE A 359 0.92 26.84 -6.71
C ILE A 359 0.68 27.64 -5.43
N SER A 360 0.15 28.86 -5.57
CA SER A 360 -0.16 29.75 -4.46
C SER A 360 -1.29 29.24 -3.59
N PHE A 361 -1.18 29.42 -2.28
CA PHE A 361 -2.31 29.23 -1.36
C PHE A 361 -3.18 30.49 -1.23
N ASN A 362 -2.75 31.63 -1.78
CA ASN A 362 -3.52 32.87 -1.74
C ASN A 362 -4.89 32.73 -2.38
N ASP A 363 -4.99 31.91 -3.43
CA ASP A 363 -6.22 31.66 -4.20
C ASP A 363 -7.26 30.82 -3.42
N TYR A 364 -6.90 30.29 -2.26
CA TYR A 364 -7.75 29.40 -1.47
C TYR A 364 -8.15 30.07 -0.17
N THR A 365 -9.44 30.02 0.16
CA THR A 365 -9.97 30.45 1.46
C THR A 365 -9.75 29.38 2.54
N GLN A 366 -9.91 29.71 3.83
CA GLN A 366 -9.90 28.70 4.89
C GLN A 366 -10.99 27.65 4.68
N GLY A 367 -12.17 28.04 4.21
CA GLY A 367 -13.26 27.09 3.89
C GLY A 367 -12.87 26.08 2.79
N ASP A 368 -12.10 26.48 1.76
CA ASP A 368 -11.57 25.57 0.76
C ASP A 368 -10.60 24.56 1.37
N ILE A 369 -9.77 25.03 2.30
CA ILE A 369 -8.82 24.18 3.02
C ILE A 369 -9.55 23.20 3.93
N ASN A 370 -10.58 23.64 4.64
CA ASN A 370 -11.42 22.79 5.50
C ASN A 370 -12.12 21.70 4.67
N LEU A 371 -12.70 22.05 3.52
CA LEU A 371 -13.29 21.09 2.60
C LEU A 371 -12.26 20.06 2.11
N MET A 372 -11.06 20.50 1.75
CA MET A 372 -9.97 19.58 1.36
C MET A 372 -9.61 18.62 2.51
N MET A 373 -9.53 19.14 3.76
CA MET A 373 -9.24 18.30 4.92
C MET A 373 -10.34 17.28 5.19
N ASN A 374 -11.62 17.63 5.03
CA ASN A 374 -12.74 16.71 5.15
C ASN A 374 -12.62 15.54 4.15
N HIS A 375 -12.29 15.81 2.89
CA HIS A 375 -12.03 14.76 1.91
C HIS A 375 -10.84 13.88 2.32
N ILE A 376 -9.73 14.44 2.80
CA ILE A 376 -8.54 13.69 3.22
C ILE A 376 -8.82 12.84 4.45
N ASN A 377 -9.52 13.39 5.44
CA ASN A 377 -9.84 12.69 6.69
C ASN A 377 -10.92 11.62 6.54
N SER A 378 -11.74 11.69 5.51
CA SER A 378 -12.74 10.65 5.21
C SER A 378 -12.19 9.44 4.45
N VAL A 379 -10.91 9.48 4.03
CA VAL A 379 -10.27 8.36 3.31
C VAL A 379 -10.02 7.18 4.24
N LYS A 380 -10.61 6.03 3.95
CA LYS A 380 -10.29 4.77 4.63
C LYS A 380 -8.86 4.32 4.34
N ARG A 381 -8.12 3.88 5.37
CA ARG A 381 -6.69 3.56 5.27
C ARG A 381 -6.37 2.17 5.76
N ASP A 382 -5.48 1.45 5.06
CA ASP A 382 -5.01 0.12 5.48
C ASP A 382 -4.25 0.20 6.82
N SER A 383 -3.49 1.27 7.03
CA SER A 383 -2.75 1.53 8.28
C SER A 383 -3.63 1.79 9.50
N LEU A 384 -4.93 2.02 9.30
CA LEU A 384 -5.94 2.22 10.34
C LEU A 384 -6.96 1.08 10.36
N SER A 385 -6.56 -0.13 9.95
CA SER A 385 -7.42 -1.32 9.91
C SER A 385 -8.70 -1.13 9.09
N GLY A 386 -8.66 -0.23 8.09
CA GLY A 386 -9.79 0.06 7.22
C GLY A 386 -10.70 1.20 7.68
N CYS A 387 -10.47 1.77 8.87
CA CYS A 387 -11.15 2.98 9.33
C CYS A 387 -10.60 4.23 8.61
N ASN A 388 -11.37 5.30 8.64
CA ASN A 388 -10.88 6.61 8.21
C ASN A 388 -10.46 7.47 9.43
N PRO A 389 -9.60 8.50 9.22
CA PRO A 389 -9.17 9.38 10.30
C PRO A 389 -10.32 10.10 11.03
N TYR A 390 -11.38 10.48 10.32
CA TYR A 390 -12.56 11.13 10.89
C TYR A 390 -13.24 10.22 11.92
N GLU A 391 -13.55 8.97 11.56
CA GLU A 391 -14.17 7.99 12.47
C GLU A 391 -13.38 7.81 13.78
N LEU A 392 -12.06 7.85 13.70
CA LEU A 392 -11.18 7.64 14.85
C LEU A 392 -11.02 8.87 15.75
N MET A 393 -11.32 10.07 15.23
CA MET A 393 -11.02 11.31 15.94
C MET A 393 -12.25 12.11 16.37
N ILE A 394 -13.38 11.98 15.69
CA ILE A 394 -14.56 12.84 15.89
C ILE A 394 -15.06 12.89 17.33
N ASN A 395 -15.01 11.76 18.04
CA ASN A 395 -15.45 11.68 19.44
C ASN A 395 -14.47 12.31 20.44
N PHE A 396 -13.26 12.65 20.02
CA PHE A 396 -12.23 13.26 20.85
C PHE A 396 -12.06 14.75 20.56
N LEU A 397 -12.69 15.25 19.48
CA LEU A 397 -12.63 16.67 19.14
C LEU A 397 -13.64 17.48 19.96
N PRO A 398 -13.22 18.62 20.52
CA PRO A 398 -14.18 19.59 21.08
C PRO A 398 -15.18 20.06 20.01
N LYS A 399 -16.43 20.28 20.40
CA LYS A 399 -17.47 20.77 19.49
C LYS A 399 -17.07 22.07 18.79
N GLU A 400 -16.39 22.94 19.51
CA GLU A 400 -15.89 24.21 19.02
C GLU A 400 -14.93 24.02 17.82
N ILE A 401 -14.07 22.99 17.86
CA ILE A 401 -13.17 22.68 16.75
C ILE A 401 -13.95 22.12 15.55
N ILE A 402 -14.95 21.30 15.81
CA ILE A 402 -15.80 20.72 14.75
C ILE A 402 -16.53 21.85 14.01
N GLU A 403 -17.09 22.80 14.74
CA GLU A 403 -17.81 23.96 14.19
C GLU A 403 -16.85 24.92 13.47
N TYR A 404 -15.71 25.26 14.09
CA TYR A 404 -14.74 26.21 13.53
C TYR A 404 -14.13 25.76 12.21
N PHE A 405 -13.79 24.47 12.09
CA PHE A 405 -13.21 23.89 10.89
C PHE A 405 -14.25 23.26 9.97
N ASP A 406 -15.54 23.37 10.29
CA ASP A 406 -16.64 22.74 9.52
C ASP A 406 -16.32 21.26 9.21
N ILE A 407 -16.05 20.48 10.29
CA ILE A 407 -15.57 19.09 10.18
C ILE A 407 -16.76 18.16 10.01
N TYR A 408 -16.79 17.44 8.89
CA TYR A 408 -17.79 16.41 8.61
C TYR A 408 -17.22 15.29 7.74
N GLU A 409 -17.88 14.15 7.76
CA GLU A 409 -17.50 13.00 6.96
C GLU A 409 -18.05 13.11 5.53
N ILE A 410 -17.19 12.84 4.55
CA ILE A 410 -17.57 12.69 3.14
C ILE A 410 -17.84 11.21 2.86
N LYS A 411 -18.95 10.89 2.20
CA LYS A 411 -19.24 9.52 1.76
C LYS A 411 -18.14 9.01 0.84
N GLN A 412 -17.80 7.73 0.94
CA GLN A 412 -16.67 7.14 0.22
C GLN A 412 -16.75 7.37 -1.31
N ASP A 413 -17.94 7.29 -1.89
CA ASP A 413 -18.18 7.47 -3.33
C ASP A 413 -18.04 8.92 -3.80
N ASP A 414 -18.18 9.89 -2.87
CA ASP A 414 -18.11 11.32 -3.13
C ASP A 414 -16.72 11.89 -2.87
N ILE A 415 -15.79 11.09 -2.36
CA ILE A 415 -14.42 11.54 -2.08
C ILE A 415 -13.72 11.94 -3.38
N ILE A 416 -13.17 13.15 -3.40
CA ILE A 416 -12.35 13.69 -4.49
C ILE A 416 -10.98 14.03 -3.90
N LEU A 417 -9.91 13.47 -4.46
CA LEU A 417 -8.52 13.68 -4.01
C LEU A 417 -7.68 14.33 -5.12
N LYS A 418 -8.24 15.29 -5.82
CA LYS A 418 -7.59 16.03 -6.92
C LYS A 418 -8.06 17.49 -6.94
N ASN A 419 -7.28 18.34 -7.63
CA ASN A 419 -7.58 19.77 -7.79
C ASN A 419 -8.98 20.06 -8.34
N LYS A 420 -9.61 19.11 -9.04
CA LYS A 420 -10.99 19.28 -9.55
C LYS A 420 -12.03 19.56 -8.45
N LEU A 421 -11.73 19.30 -7.19
CA LEU A 421 -12.55 19.70 -6.04
C LEU A 421 -12.85 21.20 -6.07
N PHE A 422 -11.91 22.01 -6.56
CA PHE A 422 -12.01 23.46 -6.61
C PHE A 422 -12.50 24.02 -7.97
N ASN A 423 -13.07 23.18 -8.85
CA ASN A 423 -13.51 23.63 -10.18
C ASN A 423 -14.64 24.68 -10.14
N TYR A 424 -15.37 24.80 -9.01
CA TYR A 424 -16.34 25.88 -8.82
C TYR A 424 -15.71 27.28 -8.87
N LYS A 425 -14.40 27.41 -8.58
CA LYS A 425 -13.66 28.69 -8.69
C LYS A 425 -13.34 29.09 -10.13
N LYS A 426 -13.21 28.12 -11.04
CA LYS A 426 -12.94 28.40 -12.46
C LYS A 426 -14.16 28.91 -13.22
N LYS A 427 -15.35 28.85 -12.60
CA LYS A 427 -16.61 29.33 -13.19
C LYS A 427 -16.97 30.77 -12.78
N ARG A 428 -16.15 31.38 -11.94
CA ARG A 428 -16.21 32.80 -11.56
C ARG A 428 -15.06 33.54 -12.28
#